data_7859f2d28a378919595b47b323519621
#
_entry.id   7859f2d28a378919595b47b323519621
#
_cell.length_a   1.000
_cell.length_b   1.000
_cell.length_c   1.000
_cell.angle_alpha   90.00
_cell.angle_beta   90.00
_cell.angle_gamma   90.00
#
_symmetry.space_group_name_H-M   'P 1'
#
loop_
_entity.id
_entity.type
_entity.pdbx_description
1 polymer ?
#
loop_
_entity_poly.entity_id
_entity_poly.type
_entity_poly.pdbx_seq_one_letter_code
_entity_poly.pdbx_strand_id
1 'polypeptide(L)'
;DTQPAERAPKAASPRARQNGGSKGQSKQRQPSVSDDTVEVAASQPRTKENEVSAQQVADEATGFMTGLVTAFGLAGSTTAVVEGDEIEVKVDGSDLGLLVGPRGTTLQAVQEITRVVAQRRLGDHETHLRIDVGGYRERRREALGRFAHQVADQVIADGVARSLEPMSSADRKIVHDVLAEVAGVSTSSAGEEPHRRVVISPAHA
;
A
#
# COMPACT_ATOMS: atom_id res chain seq x y z
N ASP A 1 -32.66 43.75 -22.92
CA ASP A 1 -32.78 44.65 -21.75
C ASP A 1 -32.20 44.01 -20.52
N THR A 2 -31.15 44.64 -20.10
CA THR A 2 -30.62 44.91 -18.79
C THR A 2 -29.69 43.88 -18.14
N GLN A 3 -28.38 44.04 -18.38
CA GLN A 3 -27.30 43.98 -17.39
C GLN A 3 -27.35 45.23 -16.50
N PRO A 4 -26.53 45.44 -15.44
CA PRO A 4 -25.41 44.73 -14.85
C PRO A 4 -25.32 44.83 -13.30
N ALA A 5 -24.29 44.25 -12.66
CA ALA A 5 -23.38 44.81 -11.65
C ALA A 5 -22.62 43.67 -10.93
N GLU A 6 -21.42 43.46 -11.21
CA GLU A 6 -20.12 43.98 -10.72
C GLU A 6 -20.04 44.36 -9.24
N ARG A 7 -19.31 43.56 -8.43
CA ARG A 7 -18.48 44.03 -7.30
C ARG A 7 -17.50 42.95 -6.79
N ALA A 8 -16.26 43.11 -7.11
CA ALA A 8 -15.11 42.85 -6.26
C ALA A 8 -14.57 44.21 -5.77
N PRO A 9 -13.55 44.38 -4.92
CA PRO A 9 -12.80 43.49 -4.03
C PRO A 9 -12.59 44.11 -2.63
N LYS A 10 -11.90 43.43 -1.68
CA LYS A 10 -10.97 44.13 -0.76
C LYS A 10 -9.98 43.18 -0.09
N ALA A 11 -8.75 43.42 -0.43
CA ALA A 11 -7.56 43.00 0.29
C ALA A 11 -7.38 43.75 1.59
N ALA A 12 -6.73 43.13 2.60
CA ALA A 12 -5.90 43.81 3.59
C ALA A 12 -4.98 42.83 4.31
N SER A 13 -3.70 42.92 4.03
CA SER A 13 -2.56 42.54 4.88
C SER A 13 -2.21 43.74 5.79
N PRO A 14 -1.13 43.78 6.61
CA PRO A 14 -0.58 42.85 7.61
C PRO A 14 -0.35 43.61 8.96
N ARG A 15 0.04 42.93 10.03
CA ARG A 15 0.66 43.59 11.17
C ARG A 15 1.75 42.75 11.83
N ALA A 16 2.97 43.19 11.59
CA ALA A 16 4.15 42.94 12.39
C ALA A 16 4.15 43.86 13.63
N ARG A 17 4.69 43.38 14.75
CA ARG A 17 5.39 44.13 15.84
C ARG A 17 6.10 43.04 16.66
N GLN A 18 7.38 42.91 16.66
CA GLN A 18 8.49 43.66 17.27
C GLN A 18 8.40 43.74 18.81
N ASN A 19 9.36 43.08 19.41
CA ASN A 19 10.43 43.61 20.26
C ASN A 19 10.27 43.43 21.76
N GLY A 20 11.34 42.99 22.41
CA GLY A 20 11.53 43.09 23.84
C GLY A 20 12.56 42.11 24.36
N GLY A 21 13.84 42.46 24.22
CA GLY A 21 14.95 41.84 24.85
C GLY A 21 15.12 42.27 26.29
N SER A 22 15.72 41.42 27.11
CA SER A 22 16.48 41.85 28.29
C SER A 22 17.58 40.86 28.65
N LYS A 23 18.75 41.43 28.82
CA LYS A 23 20.01 40.87 29.30
C LYS A 23 19.98 40.72 30.83
N GLY A 24 20.83 39.82 31.34
CA GLY A 24 21.37 39.88 32.71
C GLY A 24 21.58 38.47 33.26
N GLN A 25 22.67 38.04 33.34
CA GLN A 25 23.91 38.16 34.16
C GLN A 25 24.19 36.84 34.88
N SER A 26 25.40 36.38 34.62
CA SER A 26 26.23 35.36 35.24
C SER A 26 26.22 35.29 36.77
N LYS A 27 26.20 34.09 37.33
CA LYS A 27 26.94 33.77 38.56
C LYS A 27 27.41 32.32 38.57
N GLN A 28 28.73 32.18 38.49
CA GLN A 28 29.48 30.98 38.82
C GLN A 28 29.31 30.61 40.30
N ARG A 29 29.09 29.35 40.60
CA ARG A 29 29.62 28.67 41.80
C ARG A 29 29.66 27.15 41.55
N GLN A 30 30.81 26.60 41.55
CA GLN A 30 31.15 25.21 41.87
C GLN A 30 31.75 25.18 43.30
N PRO A 31 32.00 24.01 43.90
CA PRO A 31 31.44 22.66 43.81
C PRO A 31 31.02 22.12 45.18
N SER A 32 30.20 21.09 45.23
CA SER A 32 30.27 20.13 46.35
C SER A 32 29.91 18.74 45.83
N VAL A 33 30.83 17.85 46.06
CA VAL A 33 30.83 16.41 45.83
C VAL A 33 29.80 15.79 46.75
N SER A 34 28.87 15.00 46.22
CA SER A 34 28.20 13.93 46.95
C SER A 34 27.94 12.81 45.98
N ASP A 35 28.62 11.75 46.22
CA ASP A 35 28.52 10.42 45.68
C ASP A 35 27.11 9.87 46.03
N ASP A 36 26.26 9.72 45.02
CA ASP A 36 25.05 8.93 45.10
C ASP A 36 24.95 8.12 43.82
N THR A 37 25.29 6.87 43.98
CA THR A 37 25.17 5.79 43.01
C THR A 37 23.73 5.72 42.51
N VAL A 38 23.43 6.37 41.38
CA VAL A 38 22.19 6.11 40.65
C VAL A 38 22.38 4.80 39.87
N GLU A 39 21.86 3.76 40.50
CA GLU A 39 21.63 2.47 39.91
C GLU A 39 20.87 2.69 38.58
N VAL A 40 21.60 2.53 37.48
CA VAL A 40 21.02 2.50 36.14
C VAL A 40 20.13 1.27 36.13
N ALA A 41 18.82 1.48 36.29
CA ALA A 41 17.81 0.46 36.06
C ALA A 41 18.05 -0.12 34.68
N ALA A 42 18.73 -1.26 34.64
CA ALA A 42 18.89 -2.07 33.45
C ALA A 42 17.49 -2.27 32.85
N SER A 43 17.29 -1.79 31.66
CA SER A 43 16.15 -2.09 30.83
C SER A 43 16.01 -3.60 30.79
N GLN A 44 15.03 -4.14 31.49
CA GLN A 44 14.73 -5.56 31.45
C GLN A 44 14.53 -5.94 29.99
N PRO A 45 15.14 -7.01 29.49
CA PRO A 45 14.82 -7.50 28.14
C PRO A 45 13.33 -7.79 28.14
N ARG A 46 12.60 -7.16 27.21
CA ARG A 46 11.21 -7.50 26.94
C ARG A 46 11.18 -9.00 26.70
N THR A 47 10.57 -9.72 27.60
CA THR A 47 10.42 -11.16 27.51
C THR A 47 9.65 -11.49 26.25
N LYS A 48 10.21 -12.34 25.40
CA LYS A 48 9.62 -12.87 24.15
C LYS A 48 8.32 -13.65 24.36
N GLU A 49 7.76 -13.67 25.56
CA GLU A 49 6.57 -14.43 25.93
C GLU A 49 5.25 -13.78 25.50
N ASN A 50 5.27 -12.57 24.87
CA ASN A 50 4.09 -11.88 24.38
C ASN A 50 4.18 -11.49 22.89
N GLU A 51 5.15 -12.01 22.16
CA GLU A 51 5.20 -11.81 20.70
C GLU A 51 4.21 -12.76 20.04
N VAL A 52 3.27 -12.19 19.28
CA VAL A 52 2.33 -12.96 18.46
C VAL A 52 3.13 -13.71 17.41
N SER A 53 2.99 -15.02 17.33
CA SER A 53 3.69 -15.80 16.32
C SER A 53 3.04 -15.68 14.96
N ALA A 54 3.83 -15.76 13.87
CA ALA A 54 3.32 -15.80 12.51
C ALA A 54 2.28 -16.92 12.31
N GLN A 55 2.44 -18.04 13.05
CA GLN A 55 1.47 -19.14 13.01
C GLN A 55 0.11 -18.73 13.60
N GLN A 56 0.06 -17.98 14.69
CA GLN A 56 -1.20 -17.48 15.26
C GLN A 56 -1.93 -16.54 14.27
N VAL A 57 -1.18 -15.66 13.60
CA VAL A 57 -1.72 -14.78 12.56
C VAL A 57 -2.26 -15.61 11.38
N ALA A 58 -1.54 -16.64 10.96
CA ALA A 58 -1.94 -17.53 9.89
C ALA A 58 -3.23 -18.31 10.24
N ASP A 59 -3.34 -18.80 11.47
CA ASP A 59 -4.51 -19.54 11.95
C ASP A 59 -5.76 -18.65 11.99
N GLU A 60 -5.65 -17.43 12.52
CA GLU A 60 -6.74 -16.44 12.53
C GLU A 60 -7.14 -16.02 11.11
N ALA A 61 -6.18 -15.77 10.24
CA ALA A 61 -6.44 -15.43 8.85
C ALA A 61 -7.15 -16.56 8.10
N THR A 62 -6.69 -17.81 8.31
CA THR A 62 -7.30 -19.01 7.71
C THR A 62 -8.72 -19.23 8.21
N GLY A 63 -8.93 -19.10 9.52
CA GLY A 63 -10.26 -19.19 10.13
C GLY A 63 -11.22 -18.15 9.59
N PHE A 64 -10.78 -16.90 9.51
CA PHE A 64 -11.58 -15.81 8.92
C PHE A 64 -11.93 -16.09 7.45
N MET A 65 -10.94 -16.47 6.63
CA MET A 65 -11.17 -16.75 5.21
C MET A 65 -12.08 -17.94 4.99
N THR A 66 -11.96 -19.00 5.79
CA THR A 66 -12.87 -20.15 5.76
C THR A 66 -14.31 -19.75 6.09
N GLY A 67 -14.48 -18.92 7.14
CA GLY A 67 -15.77 -18.36 7.50
C GLY A 67 -16.35 -17.49 6.39
N LEU A 68 -15.54 -16.67 5.74
CA LEU A 68 -15.96 -15.82 4.63
C LEU A 68 -16.41 -16.63 3.41
N VAL A 69 -15.65 -17.64 3.00
CA VAL A 69 -15.98 -18.56 1.90
C VAL A 69 -17.33 -19.24 2.18
N THR A 70 -17.52 -19.73 3.42
CA THR A 70 -18.77 -20.37 3.84
C THR A 70 -19.94 -19.39 3.85
N ALA A 71 -19.76 -18.17 4.39
CA ALA A 71 -20.80 -17.15 4.46
C ALA A 71 -21.29 -16.70 3.08
N PHE A 72 -20.41 -16.72 2.08
CA PHE A 72 -20.76 -16.44 0.68
C PHE A 72 -21.36 -17.66 -0.05
N GLY A 73 -21.48 -18.81 0.61
CA GLY A 73 -21.97 -20.04 0.00
C GLY A 73 -21.06 -20.61 -1.09
N LEU A 74 -19.78 -20.30 -1.03
CA LEU A 74 -18.80 -20.74 -2.02
C LEU A 74 -18.20 -22.11 -1.62
N ALA A 75 -17.89 -22.91 -2.63
CA ALA A 75 -17.17 -24.18 -2.44
C ALA A 75 -15.67 -23.92 -2.58
N GLY A 76 -14.94 -23.91 -1.47
CA GLY A 76 -13.52 -23.69 -1.45
C GLY A 76 -12.85 -24.21 -0.19
N SER A 77 -11.54 -24.47 -0.29
CA SER A 77 -10.66 -24.82 0.82
C SER A 77 -9.67 -23.69 1.06
N THR A 78 -9.33 -23.45 2.30
CA THR A 78 -8.37 -22.44 2.70
C THR A 78 -7.15 -23.11 3.30
N THR A 79 -5.96 -22.73 2.84
CA THR A 79 -4.68 -23.21 3.35
C THR A 79 -3.76 -22.04 3.61
N ALA A 80 -2.86 -22.15 4.60
CA ALA A 80 -1.83 -21.17 4.86
C ALA A 80 -0.44 -21.79 4.72
N VAL A 81 0.48 -21.00 4.19
CA VAL A 81 1.92 -21.28 4.16
C VAL A 81 2.61 -20.17 4.95
N VAL A 82 3.47 -20.53 5.88
CA VAL A 82 4.23 -19.60 6.73
C VAL A 82 5.72 -19.82 6.48
N GLU A 83 6.41 -18.79 6.05
CA GLU A 83 7.85 -18.79 5.79
C GLU A 83 8.48 -17.57 6.52
N GLY A 84 8.97 -17.79 7.73
CA GLY A 84 9.42 -16.69 8.59
C GLY A 84 8.27 -15.74 8.91
N ASP A 85 8.41 -14.48 8.52
CA ASP A 85 7.41 -13.44 8.73
C ASP A 85 6.41 -13.30 7.56
N GLU A 86 6.62 -14.05 6.49
CA GLU A 86 5.72 -14.09 5.32
C GLU A 86 4.64 -15.14 5.53
N ILE A 87 3.39 -14.73 5.41
CA ILE A 87 2.21 -15.59 5.53
C ILE A 87 1.41 -15.48 4.23
N GLU A 88 1.22 -16.59 3.53
CA GLU A 88 0.35 -16.65 2.37
C GLU A 88 -0.85 -17.55 2.66
N VAL A 89 -2.05 -16.97 2.64
CA VAL A 89 -3.31 -17.72 2.76
C VAL A 89 -3.91 -17.87 1.37
N LYS A 90 -4.07 -19.12 0.94
CA LYS A 90 -4.65 -19.49 -0.36
C LYS A 90 -6.06 -20.01 -0.19
N VAL A 91 -6.93 -19.56 -1.07
CA VAL A 91 -8.30 -20.07 -1.20
C VAL A 91 -8.41 -20.75 -2.56
N ASP A 92 -8.60 -22.06 -2.56
CA ASP A 92 -8.78 -22.87 -3.78
C ASP A 92 -10.21 -23.40 -3.85
N GLY A 93 -10.79 -23.36 -5.03
CA GLY A 93 -12.16 -23.82 -5.24
C GLY A 93 -12.76 -23.39 -6.57
N SER A 94 -14.03 -23.69 -6.77
CA SER A 94 -14.80 -23.24 -7.93
C SER A 94 -15.54 -21.94 -7.61
N ASP A 95 -15.81 -21.15 -8.66
CA ASP A 95 -16.66 -19.97 -8.61
C ASP A 95 -16.24 -18.87 -7.62
N LEU A 96 -14.94 -18.79 -7.31
CA LEU A 96 -14.37 -17.82 -6.39
C LEU A 96 -14.36 -16.36 -6.93
N GLY A 97 -14.93 -16.13 -8.11
CA GLY A 97 -14.92 -14.82 -8.76
C GLY A 97 -15.52 -13.70 -7.91
N LEU A 98 -16.47 -14.01 -7.02
CA LEU A 98 -17.07 -13.05 -6.10
C LEU A 98 -16.05 -12.49 -5.10
N LEU A 99 -15.12 -13.33 -4.61
CA LEU A 99 -14.03 -12.91 -3.70
C LEU A 99 -12.92 -12.15 -4.41
N VAL A 100 -12.81 -12.30 -5.73
CA VAL A 100 -11.84 -11.57 -6.55
C VAL A 100 -12.40 -10.21 -6.97
N GLY A 101 -13.61 -10.19 -7.50
CA GLY A 101 -14.26 -9.00 -8.02
C GLY A 101 -13.64 -8.44 -9.31
N PRO A 102 -14.20 -7.36 -9.87
CA PRO A 102 -13.67 -6.73 -11.07
C PRO A 102 -12.23 -6.27 -10.86
N ARG A 103 -11.31 -6.74 -11.67
CA ARG A 103 -9.88 -6.37 -11.61
C ARG A 103 -9.21 -6.58 -10.23
N GLY A 104 -9.76 -7.48 -9.40
CA GLY A 104 -9.22 -7.79 -8.08
C GLY A 104 -9.59 -6.80 -6.97
N THR A 105 -10.60 -5.93 -7.18
CA THR A 105 -11.01 -4.93 -6.16
C THR A 105 -11.59 -5.57 -4.91
N THR A 106 -12.39 -6.62 -5.04
CA THR A 106 -12.91 -7.35 -3.90
C THR A 106 -11.78 -8.06 -3.15
N LEU A 107 -10.85 -8.69 -3.86
CA LEU A 107 -9.68 -9.32 -3.24
C LEU A 107 -8.84 -8.32 -2.44
N GLN A 108 -8.70 -7.09 -2.92
CA GLN A 108 -8.04 -6.02 -2.19
C GLN A 108 -8.74 -5.70 -0.87
N ALA A 109 -10.08 -5.56 -0.89
CA ALA A 109 -10.88 -5.33 0.31
C ALA A 109 -10.80 -6.53 1.28
N VAL A 110 -10.89 -7.75 0.77
CA VAL A 110 -10.73 -8.98 1.55
C VAL A 110 -9.36 -9.04 2.22
N GLN A 111 -8.30 -8.71 1.49
CA GLN A 111 -6.94 -8.60 2.02
C GLN A 111 -6.86 -7.65 3.22
N GLU A 112 -7.43 -6.45 3.10
CA GLU A 112 -7.40 -5.44 4.19
C GLU A 112 -8.23 -5.87 5.40
N ILE A 113 -9.41 -6.44 5.19
CA ILE A 113 -10.25 -6.94 6.30
C ILE A 113 -9.55 -8.09 7.01
N THR A 114 -8.97 -9.04 6.26
CA THR A 114 -8.24 -10.17 6.87
C THR A 114 -7.05 -9.67 7.68
N ARG A 115 -6.32 -8.66 7.19
CA ARG A 115 -5.23 -8.03 7.93
C ARG A 115 -5.72 -7.38 9.23
N VAL A 116 -6.86 -6.72 9.22
CA VAL A 116 -7.45 -6.14 10.44
C VAL A 116 -7.81 -7.24 11.44
N VAL A 117 -8.41 -8.33 11.01
CA VAL A 117 -8.83 -9.43 11.88
C VAL A 117 -7.63 -10.19 12.42
N ALA A 118 -6.68 -10.58 11.57
CA ALA A 118 -5.61 -11.48 11.95
C ALA A 118 -4.39 -10.76 12.58
N GLN A 119 -4.02 -9.58 12.07
CA GLN A 119 -2.83 -8.87 12.56
C GLN A 119 -3.18 -7.82 13.61
N ARG A 120 -4.01 -6.83 13.28
CA ARG A 120 -4.29 -5.72 14.20
C ARG A 120 -4.98 -6.16 15.48
N ARG A 121 -5.87 -7.15 15.40
CA ARG A 121 -6.57 -7.68 16.57
C ARG A 121 -5.63 -8.39 17.52
N LEU A 122 -4.62 -9.07 17.02
CA LEU A 122 -3.58 -9.72 17.81
C LEU A 122 -2.45 -8.75 18.23
N GLY A 123 -2.42 -7.54 17.65
CA GLY A 123 -1.34 -6.57 17.90
C GLY A 123 -0.06 -6.86 17.12
N ASP A 124 -0.16 -7.69 16.07
CA ASP A 124 0.96 -7.98 15.18
C ASP A 124 1.20 -6.86 14.19
N HIS A 125 2.47 -6.48 14.00
CA HIS A 125 2.94 -5.46 13.07
C HIS A 125 4.14 -5.91 12.24
N GLU A 126 4.63 -7.11 12.47
CA GLU A 126 5.87 -7.61 11.88
C GLU A 126 5.61 -8.57 10.72
N THR A 127 4.53 -9.35 10.75
CA THR A 127 4.24 -10.32 9.70
C THR A 127 3.67 -9.68 8.43
N HIS A 128 3.96 -10.30 7.29
CA HIS A 128 3.50 -9.90 5.97
C HIS A 128 2.41 -10.85 5.47
N LEU A 129 1.15 -10.53 5.80
CA LEU A 129 0.02 -11.36 5.39
C LEU A 129 -0.42 -11.05 3.95
N ARG A 130 -0.47 -12.10 3.14
CA ARG A 130 -0.97 -12.08 1.76
C ARG A 130 -2.10 -13.08 1.60
N ILE A 131 -3.16 -12.64 0.90
CA ILE A 131 -4.28 -13.51 0.50
C ILE A 131 -4.23 -13.72 -1.01
N ASP A 132 -4.32 -14.95 -1.46
CA ASP A 132 -4.54 -15.29 -2.86
C ASP A 132 -5.82 -16.13 -3.01
N VAL A 133 -6.59 -15.84 -4.05
CA VAL A 133 -7.85 -16.52 -4.34
C VAL A 133 -7.77 -17.15 -5.72
N GLY A 134 -7.71 -18.48 -5.73
CA GLY A 134 -7.66 -19.28 -6.94
C GLY A 134 -6.49 -18.94 -7.88
N GLY A 135 -5.35 -18.49 -7.38
CA GLY A 135 -4.22 -18.10 -8.22
C GLY A 135 -4.48 -16.83 -9.07
N TYR A 136 -5.37 -15.95 -8.61
CA TYR A 136 -5.75 -14.76 -9.38
C TYR A 136 -4.57 -13.85 -9.69
N ARG A 137 -3.66 -13.66 -8.72
CA ARG A 137 -2.53 -12.73 -8.88
C ARG A 137 -1.63 -13.10 -10.05
N GLU A 138 -1.29 -14.39 -10.17
CA GLU A 138 -0.45 -14.88 -11.25
C GLU A 138 -1.17 -14.80 -12.60
N ARG A 139 -2.42 -15.27 -12.70
CA ARG A 139 -3.20 -15.13 -13.95
C ARG A 139 -3.37 -13.67 -14.37
N ARG A 140 -3.54 -12.75 -13.40
CA ARG A 140 -3.64 -11.30 -13.70
C ARG A 140 -2.34 -10.75 -14.24
N ARG A 141 -1.22 -11.12 -13.64
CA ARG A 141 0.14 -10.74 -14.07
C ARG A 141 0.39 -11.17 -15.52
N GLU A 142 0.15 -12.45 -15.81
CA GLU A 142 0.31 -12.99 -17.17
C GLU A 142 -0.60 -12.29 -18.19
N ALA A 143 -1.86 -12.09 -17.85
CA ALA A 143 -2.81 -11.44 -18.75
C ALA A 143 -2.41 -9.98 -19.04
N LEU A 144 -2.00 -9.23 -18.01
CA LEU A 144 -1.50 -7.87 -18.17
C LEU A 144 -0.19 -7.84 -18.97
N GLY A 145 0.70 -8.79 -18.75
CA GLY A 145 1.95 -8.90 -19.50
C GLY A 145 1.69 -9.12 -20.99
N ARG A 146 0.87 -10.11 -21.34
CA ARG A 146 0.49 -10.34 -22.75
C ARG A 146 -0.15 -9.11 -23.39
N PHE A 147 -1.08 -8.47 -22.69
CA PHE A 147 -1.73 -7.26 -23.18
C PHE A 147 -0.75 -6.09 -23.37
N ALA A 148 0.15 -5.88 -22.40
CA ALA A 148 1.14 -4.82 -22.47
C ALA A 148 2.07 -5.00 -23.70
N HIS A 149 2.55 -6.21 -23.95
CA HIS A 149 3.35 -6.51 -25.14
C HIS A 149 2.59 -6.22 -26.44
N GLN A 150 1.33 -6.65 -26.55
CA GLN A 150 0.51 -6.38 -27.75
C GLN A 150 0.36 -4.88 -28.01
N VAL A 151 0.17 -4.05 -26.95
CA VAL A 151 0.09 -2.61 -27.10
C VAL A 151 1.44 -2.00 -27.44
N ALA A 152 2.54 -2.50 -26.84
CA ALA A 152 3.88 -2.04 -27.15
C ALA A 152 4.24 -2.29 -28.63
N ASP A 153 3.92 -3.46 -29.18
CA ASP A 153 4.12 -3.78 -30.58
C ASP A 153 3.38 -2.80 -31.51
N GLN A 154 2.15 -2.42 -31.15
CA GLN A 154 1.38 -1.42 -31.88
C GLN A 154 2.02 -0.03 -31.82
N VAL A 155 2.50 0.39 -30.62
CA VAL A 155 3.18 1.67 -30.43
C VAL A 155 4.49 1.74 -31.24
N ILE A 156 5.23 0.62 -31.31
CA ILE A 156 6.45 0.54 -32.14
C ILE A 156 6.10 0.64 -33.63
N ALA A 157 5.02 -0.02 -34.05
CA ALA A 157 4.65 -0.07 -35.46
C ALA A 157 4.10 1.26 -36.01
N ASP A 158 3.30 1.97 -35.24
CA ASP A 158 2.62 3.21 -35.68
C ASP A 158 3.23 4.50 -35.12
N GLY A 159 4.12 4.40 -34.14
CA GLY A 159 4.75 5.55 -33.49
C GLY A 159 3.81 6.39 -32.61
N VAL A 160 2.60 5.88 -32.31
CA VAL A 160 1.57 6.63 -31.59
C VAL A 160 1.48 6.14 -30.14
N ALA A 161 1.62 7.07 -29.19
CA ALA A 161 1.46 6.77 -27.77
C ALA A 161 0.03 6.28 -27.45
N ARG A 162 -0.07 5.27 -26.58
CA ARG A 162 -1.33 4.68 -26.16
C ARG A 162 -1.52 4.75 -24.66
N SER A 163 -2.69 5.23 -24.24
CA SER A 163 -3.10 5.26 -22.85
C SER A 163 -3.94 4.03 -22.53
N LEU A 164 -3.54 3.28 -21.51
CA LEU A 164 -4.30 2.13 -21.04
C LEU A 164 -5.48 2.56 -20.17
N GLU A 165 -6.34 1.60 -19.81
CA GLU A 165 -7.41 1.87 -18.86
C GLU A 165 -6.85 2.14 -17.44
N PRO A 166 -7.61 2.87 -16.60
CA PRO A 166 -7.26 3.03 -15.20
C PRO A 166 -7.11 1.69 -14.49
N MET A 167 -6.04 1.56 -13.70
CA MET A 167 -5.73 0.32 -12.99
C MET A 167 -5.02 0.60 -11.66
N SER A 168 -5.01 -0.40 -10.77
CA SER A 168 -4.37 -0.31 -9.47
C SER A 168 -2.85 -0.04 -9.58
N SER A 169 -2.25 0.46 -8.51
CA SER A 169 -0.79 0.67 -8.46
C SER A 169 0.00 -0.62 -8.70
N ALA A 170 -0.52 -1.76 -8.21
CA ALA A 170 0.08 -3.07 -8.44
C ALA A 170 0.03 -3.48 -9.93
N ASP A 171 -1.12 -3.29 -10.59
CA ASP A 171 -1.26 -3.58 -12.01
C ASP A 171 -0.38 -2.66 -12.86
N ARG A 172 -0.29 -1.36 -12.51
CA ARG A 172 0.61 -0.43 -13.20
C ARG A 172 2.07 -0.85 -13.07
N LYS A 173 2.47 -1.31 -11.87
CA LYS A 173 3.82 -1.83 -11.68
C LYS A 173 4.10 -3.02 -12.58
N ILE A 174 3.17 -3.98 -12.71
CA ILE A 174 3.32 -5.13 -13.60
C ILE A 174 3.58 -4.67 -15.04
N VAL A 175 2.79 -3.71 -15.55
CA VAL A 175 2.96 -3.20 -16.92
C VAL A 175 4.31 -2.50 -17.09
N HIS A 176 4.74 -1.69 -16.11
CA HIS A 176 6.05 -1.05 -16.15
C HIS A 176 7.20 -2.08 -16.14
N ASP A 177 7.13 -3.07 -15.24
CA ASP A 177 8.17 -4.09 -15.10
C ASP A 177 8.30 -4.93 -16.39
N VAL A 178 7.17 -5.36 -16.97
CA VAL A 178 7.14 -6.17 -18.20
C VAL A 178 7.68 -5.40 -19.41
N LEU A 179 7.42 -4.10 -19.50
CA LEU A 179 7.86 -3.29 -20.63
C LEU A 179 9.22 -2.60 -20.41
N ALA A 180 9.80 -2.71 -19.23
CA ALA A 180 11.10 -2.10 -18.93
C ALA A 180 12.23 -2.62 -19.84
N GLU A 181 12.14 -3.88 -20.27
CA GLU A 181 13.12 -4.55 -21.13
C GLU A 181 12.75 -4.51 -22.63
N VAL A 182 11.62 -3.92 -22.98
CA VAL A 182 11.15 -3.83 -24.37
C VAL A 182 11.74 -2.61 -25.05
N ALA A 183 12.64 -2.82 -26.02
CA ALA A 183 13.22 -1.75 -26.79
C ALA A 183 12.18 -1.04 -27.66
N GLY A 184 12.31 0.27 -27.83
CA GLY A 184 11.44 1.08 -28.70
C GLY A 184 10.21 1.65 -28.03
N VAL A 185 9.96 1.35 -26.74
CA VAL A 185 8.88 1.96 -25.97
C VAL A 185 9.39 2.51 -24.63
N SER A 186 8.65 3.46 -24.11
CA SER A 186 8.79 3.97 -22.74
C SER A 186 7.43 3.98 -22.05
N THR A 187 7.40 3.86 -20.73
CA THR A 187 6.16 3.83 -19.97
C THR A 187 6.13 4.92 -18.91
N SER A 188 4.99 5.57 -18.74
CA SER A 188 4.74 6.55 -17.69
C SER A 188 3.38 6.32 -17.05
N SER A 189 3.19 6.76 -15.79
CA SER A 189 1.90 6.74 -15.13
C SER A 189 1.30 8.14 -15.11
N ALA A 190 0.09 8.31 -15.68
CA ALA A 190 -0.63 9.57 -15.80
C ALA A 190 -1.98 9.55 -15.07
N GLY A 191 -2.46 10.73 -14.64
CA GLY A 191 -3.72 10.91 -13.92
C GLY A 191 -3.59 10.70 -12.42
N GLU A 192 -4.71 10.87 -11.71
CA GLU A 192 -4.83 10.72 -10.26
C GLU A 192 -5.70 9.51 -9.92
N GLU A 193 -5.49 8.92 -8.73
CA GLU A 193 -6.35 7.84 -8.25
C GLU A 193 -7.81 8.31 -8.09
N PRO A 194 -8.79 7.49 -8.43
CA PRO A 194 -8.73 6.11 -8.90
C PRO A 194 -8.58 5.96 -10.44
N HIS A 195 -8.36 7.05 -11.17
CA HIS A 195 -8.31 7.06 -12.64
C HIS A 195 -6.88 7.01 -13.20
N ARG A 196 -5.90 6.76 -12.36
CA ARG A 196 -4.50 6.68 -12.77
C ARG A 196 -4.23 5.47 -13.65
N ARG A 197 -3.47 5.67 -14.74
CA ARG A 197 -3.26 4.72 -15.82
C ARG A 197 -1.82 4.73 -16.32
N VAL A 198 -1.44 3.70 -17.05
CA VAL A 198 -0.15 3.67 -17.76
C VAL A 198 -0.33 4.23 -19.15
N VAL A 199 0.63 5.02 -19.59
CA VAL A 199 0.79 5.48 -20.98
C VAL A 199 2.05 4.82 -21.54
N ILE A 200 1.92 4.15 -22.67
CA ILE A 200 3.01 3.55 -23.43
C ILE A 200 3.30 4.47 -24.60
N SER A 201 4.52 4.97 -24.68
CA SER A 201 4.97 5.91 -25.71
C SER A 201 6.15 5.35 -26.49
N PRO A 202 6.38 5.76 -27.75
CA PRO A 202 7.63 5.46 -28.44
C PRO A 202 8.81 5.93 -27.59
N ALA A 203 9.87 5.13 -27.49
CA ALA A 203 11.11 5.59 -26.91
C ALA A 203 11.76 6.61 -27.86
N HIS A 204 11.99 7.82 -27.37
CA HIS A 204 12.80 8.77 -28.11
C HIS A 204 14.26 8.31 -28.04
N ALA A 205 14.89 8.16 -29.21
CA ALA A 205 16.31 7.88 -29.35
C ALA A 205 17.16 9.10 -28.92
#